data_924ed273e7b1c2d2c4b76f51f7850d10
#
_entry.id   924ed273e7b1c2d2c4b76f51f7850d10
#
_cell.length_a   1.000
_cell.length_b   1.000
_cell.length_c   1.000
_cell.angle_alpha   90.00
_cell.angle_beta   90.00
_cell.angle_gamma   90.00
#
_symmetry.space_group_name_H-M   'P 1'
#
loop_
_entity.id
_entity.type
_entity.pdbx_description
1 polymer ?
#
loop_
_entity_poly.entity_id
_entity_poly.type
_entity_poly.pdbx_seq_one_letter_code
_entity_poly.pdbx_strand_id
1 'polypeptide(L)'
;MCIRDRRSTQYDSNRSGFYWNDHIRAEQNAISDFEFDKKTAKALLEQGIGLVNTHIKDGVVRGTGALIALDLNGDEGTRILSNKSGQYLSLSRSIQSRQTYPTSIMGSMALLRQLYYDADWYEKGNIKNTDLTLEAFNQNTNLTQIFAAGSRANAIRADKVGDQFDIQYTILGGGDEFERIEAIKNTNATFIIPINFPKPYDVEDPFLADRLELESMREWNQRPANLSALENNEVPFAITMQGLKSPKSFKTNILSAIEQGLSKSEALKALTTVPAQILKNDKVGNLKKGSFANFMITSGDFFESNATVLEHWVRGSRHIFEDLTQKDIRGTYSFIAENDSLILEINGSKHKPLSLIHI
;
A
#
# COMPACT_ATOMS: atom_id res chain seq x y z
N MET A 1 -1.14 4.45 0.86
CA MET A 1 -1.55 5.86 0.88
C MET A 1 -0.83 6.55 2.01
N CYS A 2 -0.31 7.75 1.79
CA CYS A 2 0.37 8.48 2.85
C CYS A 2 -0.68 9.19 3.69
N ILE A 3 -0.78 8.83 4.97
CA ILE A 3 -1.09 9.83 5.98
C ILE A 3 -0.01 10.89 5.77
N ARG A 4 -0.41 12.13 5.56
CA ARG A 4 0.55 13.24 5.55
C ARG A 4 1.28 13.14 6.88
N ASP A 5 2.59 12.83 6.84
CA ASP A 5 3.45 12.88 8.02
C ASP A 5 3.41 14.31 8.56
N ARG A 6 2.38 14.61 9.34
CA ARG A 6 2.47 15.75 10.24
C ARG A 6 3.63 15.40 11.15
N ARG A 7 4.64 16.23 11.18
CA ARG A 7 5.66 16.20 12.24
C ARG A 7 4.89 16.38 13.55
N SER A 8 4.46 15.25 14.13
CA SER A 8 3.84 15.29 15.44
C SER A 8 4.87 15.80 16.45
N THR A 9 4.40 16.39 17.51
CA THR A 9 5.23 16.78 18.67
C THR A 9 6.09 15.60 19.08
N GLN A 10 7.37 15.86 19.37
CA GLN A 10 8.28 14.83 19.89
C GLN A 10 7.64 14.13 21.09
N TYR A 11 7.82 12.82 21.18
CA TYR A 11 7.31 12.06 22.31
C TYR A 11 7.98 12.48 23.61
N ASP A 12 7.18 12.62 24.66
CA ASP A 12 7.70 12.82 26.00
C ASP A 12 8.13 11.45 26.57
N SER A 13 9.42 11.29 26.83
CA SER A 13 10.02 10.06 27.37
C SER A 13 9.62 9.74 28.81
N ASN A 14 8.95 10.66 29.50
CA ASN A 14 8.53 10.50 30.90
C ASN A 14 7.02 10.32 31.06
N ARG A 15 6.34 9.80 30.04
CA ARG A 15 4.89 9.57 30.11
C ARG A 15 4.53 8.50 31.12
N SER A 16 4.01 8.91 32.27
CA SER A 16 3.46 7.99 33.27
C SER A 16 2.29 7.19 32.71
N GLY A 17 2.21 5.88 32.97
CA GLY A 17 1.14 5.00 32.50
C GLY A 17 1.34 4.48 31.08
N PHE A 18 2.50 4.64 30.49
CA PHE A 18 2.87 4.08 29.19
C PHE A 18 4.17 3.28 29.29
N TYR A 19 4.39 2.41 28.30
CA TYR A 19 5.60 1.60 28.24
C TYR A 19 6.87 2.46 28.25
N TRP A 20 7.90 1.97 28.91
CA TRP A 20 9.15 2.69 29.18
C TRP A 20 9.92 3.11 27.93
N ASN A 21 9.68 2.43 26.79
CA ASN A 21 10.38 2.69 25.54
C ASN A 21 9.48 3.39 24.52
N ASP A 22 9.85 4.59 24.08
CA ASP A 22 9.08 5.44 23.19
C ASP A 22 8.92 4.91 21.75
N HIS A 23 9.70 3.89 21.39
CA HIS A 23 9.57 3.24 20.08
C HIS A 23 8.42 2.21 20.05
N ILE A 24 7.81 1.95 21.20
CA ILE A 24 6.65 1.06 21.37
C ILE A 24 5.41 1.91 21.63
N ARG A 25 4.46 1.89 20.71
CA ARG A 25 3.26 2.74 20.72
C ARG A 25 2.01 1.96 20.30
N ALA A 26 1.73 0.84 20.98
CA ALA A 26 0.59 -0.01 20.65
C ALA A 26 -0.77 0.68 20.84
N GLU A 27 -0.83 1.69 21.72
CA GLU A 27 -2.01 2.50 22.00
C GLU A 27 -2.40 3.45 20.86
N GLN A 28 -1.48 3.74 19.93
CA GLN A 28 -1.76 4.63 18.81
C GLN A 28 -2.75 4.01 17.83
N ASN A 29 -3.57 4.87 17.23
CA ASN A 29 -4.51 4.48 16.19
C ASN A 29 -4.41 5.45 15.02
N ALA A 30 -4.24 4.92 13.82
CA ALA A 30 -4.08 5.73 12.61
C ALA A 30 -5.30 6.62 12.31
N ILE A 31 -6.48 6.28 12.83
CA ILE A 31 -7.69 7.09 12.60
C ILE A 31 -7.63 8.44 13.32
N SER A 32 -6.89 8.53 14.45
CA SER A 32 -6.77 9.78 15.20
C SER A 32 -6.05 10.89 14.44
N ASP A 33 -5.14 10.49 13.52
CA ASP A 33 -4.33 11.42 12.73
C ASP A 33 -4.75 11.42 11.24
N PHE A 34 -5.83 10.68 10.92
CA PHE A 34 -6.29 10.55 9.55
C PHE A 34 -7.04 11.80 9.08
N GLU A 35 -6.59 12.37 7.96
CA GLU A 35 -7.30 13.43 7.24
C GLU A 35 -7.59 12.96 5.81
N PHE A 36 -8.85 13.07 5.40
CA PHE A 36 -9.27 12.70 4.06
C PHE A 36 -8.90 13.79 3.05
N ASP A 37 -7.93 13.49 2.17
CA ASP A 37 -7.58 14.36 1.05
C ASP A 37 -8.34 13.93 -0.22
N LYS A 38 -9.34 14.72 -0.59
CA LYS A 38 -10.20 14.46 -1.75
C LYS A 38 -9.42 14.38 -3.07
N LYS A 39 -8.35 15.16 -3.22
CA LYS A 39 -7.52 15.17 -4.44
C LYS A 39 -6.76 13.85 -4.58
N THR A 40 -6.13 13.40 -3.52
CA THR A 40 -5.40 12.12 -3.48
C THR A 40 -6.38 10.95 -3.66
N ALA A 41 -7.53 10.98 -2.99
CA ALA A 41 -8.56 9.96 -3.12
C ALA A 41 -9.04 9.83 -4.57
N LYS A 42 -9.31 10.95 -5.26
CA LYS A 42 -9.69 10.96 -6.67
C LYS A 42 -8.60 10.34 -7.55
N ALA A 43 -7.33 10.71 -7.34
CA ALA A 43 -6.21 10.17 -8.11
C ALA A 43 -6.03 8.65 -7.92
N LEU A 44 -6.37 8.11 -6.74
CA LEU A 44 -6.35 6.67 -6.46
C LEU A 44 -7.53 5.95 -7.12
N LEU A 45 -8.72 6.53 -7.05
CA LEU A 45 -9.91 5.99 -7.72
C LEU A 45 -9.72 5.87 -9.24
N GLU A 46 -9.07 6.85 -9.87
CA GLU A 46 -8.70 6.83 -11.30
C GLU A 46 -7.75 5.67 -11.64
N GLN A 47 -7.02 5.14 -10.65
CA GLN A 47 -6.16 3.96 -10.81
C GLN A 47 -6.83 2.64 -10.37
N GLY A 48 -8.13 2.66 -10.10
CA GLY A 48 -8.87 1.46 -9.69
C GLY A 48 -8.78 1.13 -8.19
N ILE A 49 -8.26 2.02 -7.36
CA ILE A 49 -8.17 1.82 -5.92
C ILE A 49 -9.35 2.47 -5.21
N GLY A 50 -10.29 1.66 -4.71
CA GLY A 50 -11.49 2.14 -3.99
C GLY A 50 -11.34 2.14 -2.48
N LEU A 51 -10.48 1.28 -1.94
CA LEU A 51 -10.23 1.15 -0.51
C LEU A 51 -8.74 1.27 -0.22
N VAL A 52 -8.41 1.85 0.92
CA VAL A 52 -7.02 1.95 1.39
C VAL A 52 -6.92 1.56 2.85
N ASN A 53 -5.87 0.84 3.19
CA ASN A 53 -5.49 0.60 4.56
C ASN A 53 -4.36 1.55 4.95
N THR A 54 -4.58 2.36 5.97
CA THR A 54 -3.64 3.39 6.42
C THR A 54 -3.11 3.06 7.81
N HIS A 55 -1.85 3.39 8.08
CA HIS A 55 -1.21 3.19 9.38
C HIS A 55 -0.11 4.22 9.63
N ILE A 56 0.25 4.41 10.88
CA ILE A 56 1.40 5.22 11.28
C ILE A 56 2.69 4.48 10.92
N LYS A 57 3.68 5.17 10.32
CA LYS A 57 4.93 4.54 9.84
C LYS A 57 6.12 4.73 10.79
N ASP A 58 5.90 5.18 12.00
CA ASP A 58 6.95 5.53 12.95
C ASP A 58 7.00 4.55 14.13
N GLY A 59 8.20 4.10 14.51
CA GLY A 59 8.45 3.25 15.66
C GLY A 59 8.52 1.75 15.38
N VAL A 60 8.86 1.00 16.43
CA VAL A 60 8.98 -0.46 16.43
C VAL A 60 7.59 -1.11 16.54
N VAL A 61 6.76 -0.63 17.45
CA VAL A 61 5.32 -0.92 17.45
C VAL A 61 4.57 0.38 17.18
N ARG A 62 3.75 0.36 16.15
CA ARG A 62 3.16 1.55 15.52
C ARG A 62 1.68 1.73 15.83
N GLY A 63 1.13 0.84 16.66
CA GLY A 63 -0.31 0.81 16.94
C GLY A 63 -1.13 0.23 15.80
N THR A 64 -2.38 0.63 15.69
CA THR A 64 -3.35 0.04 14.78
C THR A 64 -3.57 0.89 13.53
N GLY A 65 -3.79 0.20 12.40
CA GLY A 65 -4.20 0.82 11.15
C GLY A 65 -5.72 0.98 11.04
N ALA A 66 -6.16 1.65 9.99
CA ALA A 66 -7.57 1.85 9.66
C ALA A 66 -7.87 1.55 8.20
N LEU A 67 -9.02 0.94 7.92
CA LEU A 67 -9.50 0.68 6.56
C LEU A 67 -10.49 1.77 6.15
N ILE A 68 -10.17 2.46 5.07
CA ILE A 68 -10.89 3.65 4.60
C ILE A 68 -11.42 3.41 3.19
N ALA A 69 -12.68 3.76 2.97
CA ALA A 69 -13.30 3.84 1.65
C ALA A 69 -13.04 5.22 1.03
N LEU A 70 -12.61 5.23 -0.23
CA LEU A 70 -12.28 6.48 -0.95
C LEU A 70 -13.53 7.12 -1.58
N ASP A 71 -14.64 7.13 -0.87
CA ASP A 71 -15.86 7.79 -1.31
C ASP A 71 -15.71 9.31 -1.27
N LEU A 72 -15.71 9.96 -2.45
CA LEU A 72 -15.57 11.41 -2.58
C LEU A 72 -16.79 12.18 -2.07
N ASN A 73 -17.95 11.53 -2.01
CA ASN A 73 -19.24 12.11 -1.64
C ASN A 73 -19.69 11.75 -0.22
N GLY A 74 -19.05 10.72 0.40
CA GLY A 74 -19.37 10.27 1.74
C GLY A 74 -18.92 11.26 2.82
N ASP A 75 -19.43 11.09 4.01
CA ASP A 75 -18.96 11.75 5.25
C ASP A 75 -17.83 10.94 5.92
N GLU A 76 -17.20 11.49 6.95
CA GLU A 76 -16.10 10.84 7.65
C GLU A 76 -16.51 9.49 8.26
N GLY A 77 -17.67 9.41 8.88
CA GLY A 77 -18.15 8.19 9.52
C GLY A 77 -18.44 7.08 8.52
N THR A 78 -18.98 7.43 7.35
CA THR A 78 -19.26 6.44 6.30
C THR A 78 -18.01 5.95 5.58
N ARG A 79 -16.92 6.72 5.55
CA ARG A 79 -15.66 6.31 4.93
C ARG A 79 -14.89 5.28 5.75
N ILE A 80 -15.01 5.29 7.07
CA ILE A 80 -14.28 4.38 7.96
C ILE A 80 -14.98 3.01 7.95
N LEU A 81 -14.32 2.00 7.35
CA LEU A 81 -14.82 0.62 7.35
C LEU A 81 -14.33 -0.17 8.55
N SER A 82 -13.14 0.13 9.05
CA SER A 82 -12.59 -0.40 10.28
C SER A 82 -11.63 0.61 10.89
N ASN A 83 -11.80 0.90 12.16
CA ASN A 83 -10.90 1.77 12.93
C ASN A 83 -9.68 1.01 13.50
N LYS A 84 -9.67 -0.33 13.45
CA LYS A 84 -8.57 -1.21 13.85
C LYS A 84 -8.44 -2.32 12.83
N SER A 85 -7.66 -2.11 11.76
CA SER A 85 -7.54 -3.07 10.65
C SER A 85 -6.39 -4.07 10.81
N GLY A 86 -5.46 -3.80 11.72
CA GLY A 86 -4.30 -4.63 12.03
C GLY A 86 -3.37 -3.89 12.97
N GLN A 87 -2.48 -4.61 13.66
CA GLN A 87 -1.41 -4.04 14.45
C GLN A 87 -0.11 -4.01 13.65
N TYR A 88 0.57 -2.87 13.63
CA TYR A 88 1.75 -2.67 12.81
C TYR A 88 3.04 -2.69 13.64
N LEU A 89 4.01 -3.46 13.19
CA LEU A 89 5.33 -3.61 13.79
C LEU A 89 6.45 -3.37 12.78
N SER A 90 7.65 -3.10 13.25
CA SER A 90 8.85 -3.02 12.42
C SER A 90 10.13 -3.19 13.25
N LEU A 91 11.29 -3.20 12.55
CA LEU A 91 12.61 -3.10 13.19
C LEU A 91 13.16 -1.66 13.21
N SER A 92 12.39 -0.70 12.71
CA SER A 92 12.81 0.70 12.66
C SER A 92 12.43 1.45 13.93
N ARG A 93 13.38 2.16 14.51
CA ARG A 93 13.10 3.03 15.64
C ARG A 93 12.30 4.26 15.24
N SER A 94 11.59 4.86 16.18
CA SER A 94 10.91 6.14 15.96
C SER A 94 11.91 7.27 15.71
N ILE A 95 11.62 8.09 14.69
CA ILE A 95 12.37 9.32 14.43
C ILE A 95 11.91 10.49 15.32
N GLN A 96 10.79 10.31 16.01
CA GLN A 96 10.20 11.33 16.90
C GLN A 96 10.68 11.18 18.34
N SER A 97 11.19 10.00 18.71
CA SER A 97 11.74 9.74 20.05
C SER A 97 13.16 10.27 20.20
N ARG A 98 13.46 10.79 21.39
CA ARG A 98 14.81 11.15 21.82
C ARG A 98 15.57 9.98 22.46
N GLN A 99 14.90 8.88 22.75
CA GLN A 99 15.56 7.69 23.29
C GLN A 99 16.52 7.09 22.27
N THR A 100 17.69 6.73 22.71
CA THR A 100 18.73 6.19 21.83
C THR A 100 18.56 4.70 21.59
N TYR A 101 18.03 3.94 22.55
CA TYR A 101 17.79 2.49 22.40
C TYR A 101 16.41 2.22 21.78
N PRO A 102 16.33 1.36 20.77
CA PRO A 102 17.38 0.51 20.17
C PRO A 102 18.27 1.28 19.16
N THR A 103 19.58 0.93 19.10
CA THR A 103 20.54 1.53 18.16
C THR A 103 20.79 0.67 16.91
N SER A 104 20.31 -0.56 16.92
CA SER A 104 20.54 -1.54 15.84
C SER A 104 19.32 -2.43 15.62
N ILE A 105 19.32 -3.14 14.50
CA ILE A 105 18.29 -4.17 14.20
C ILE A 105 18.26 -5.25 15.29
N MET A 106 19.41 -5.68 15.79
CA MET A 106 19.47 -6.66 16.91
C MET A 106 18.85 -6.08 18.18
N GLY A 107 19.10 -4.81 18.48
CA GLY A 107 18.47 -4.11 19.60
C GLY A 107 16.94 -4.01 19.43
N SER A 108 16.44 -3.77 18.20
CA SER A 108 15.01 -3.77 17.91
C SER A 108 14.37 -5.15 18.09
N MET A 109 15.07 -6.22 17.67
CA MET A 109 14.61 -7.59 17.90
C MET A 109 14.61 -7.96 19.41
N ALA A 110 15.60 -7.49 20.15
CA ALA A 110 15.66 -7.70 21.60
C ALA A 110 14.52 -6.94 22.31
N LEU A 111 14.28 -5.70 21.91
CA LEU A 111 13.17 -4.88 22.43
C LEU A 111 11.80 -5.52 22.16
N LEU A 112 11.58 -6.07 20.95
CA LEU A 112 10.34 -6.80 20.65
C LEU A 112 10.16 -8.04 21.52
N ARG A 113 11.23 -8.82 21.71
CA ARG A 113 11.16 -9.99 22.62
C ARG A 113 10.83 -9.58 24.03
N GLN A 114 11.49 -8.54 24.52
CA GLN A 114 11.18 -7.98 25.84
C GLN A 114 9.72 -7.56 25.94
N LEU A 115 9.22 -6.84 24.94
CA LEU A 115 7.82 -6.42 24.91
C LEU A 115 6.85 -7.61 25.00
N TYR A 116 7.09 -8.70 24.25
CA TYR A 116 6.21 -9.89 24.32
C TYR A 116 6.23 -10.52 25.72
N TYR A 117 7.40 -10.61 26.35
CA TYR A 117 7.48 -11.13 27.74
C TYR A 117 6.83 -10.17 28.74
N ASP A 118 7.04 -8.87 28.59
CA ASP A 118 6.43 -7.86 29.47
C ASP A 118 4.91 -7.82 29.31
N ALA A 119 4.41 -8.01 28.10
CA ALA A 119 2.97 -8.06 27.79
C ALA A 119 2.31 -9.30 28.41
N ASP A 120 2.91 -10.49 28.28
CA ASP A 120 2.48 -11.72 28.93
C ASP A 120 2.52 -11.59 30.46
N TRP A 121 3.59 -11.00 30.99
CA TRP A 121 3.74 -10.73 32.42
C TRP A 121 2.66 -9.78 32.95
N TYR A 122 2.33 -8.75 32.18
CA TYR A 122 1.27 -7.78 32.49
C TYR A 122 -0.10 -8.46 32.49
N GLU A 123 -0.41 -9.24 31.46
CA GLU A 123 -1.70 -9.96 31.33
C GLU A 123 -1.96 -10.92 32.49
N LYS A 124 -0.91 -11.57 33.00
CA LYS A 124 -0.97 -12.43 34.18
C LYS A 124 -1.18 -11.68 35.51
N GLY A 125 -1.31 -10.35 35.48
CA GLY A 125 -1.58 -9.52 36.64
C GLY A 125 -0.38 -9.31 37.58
N ASN A 126 0.85 -9.56 37.09
CA ASN A 126 2.07 -9.40 37.89
C ASN A 126 2.54 -7.93 38.01
N ILE A 127 2.03 -7.05 37.16
CA ILE A 127 2.28 -5.61 37.19
C ILE A 127 1.05 -4.93 37.78
N LYS A 128 1.24 -4.17 38.89
CA LYS A 128 0.13 -3.52 39.57
C LYS A 128 -0.24 -2.15 38.99
N ASN A 129 0.70 -1.50 38.32
CA ASN A 129 0.48 -0.19 37.72
C ASN A 129 -0.12 -0.34 36.33
N THR A 130 -1.07 0.52 35.99
CA THR A 130 -1.65 0.55 34.64
C THR A 130 -0.60 0.99 33.62
N ASP A 131 -0.47 0.21 32.55
CA ASP A 131 0.33 0.53 31.36
C ASP A 131 -0.58 0.45 30.11
N LEU A 132 -0.96 1.62 29.60
CA LEU A 132 -1.88 1.74 28.47
C LEU A 132 -1.32 1.13 27.18
N THR A 133 0.01 1.12 27.02
CA THR A 133 0.66 0.53 25.85
C THR A 133 0.59 -0.99 25.89
N LEU A 134 0.85 -1.62 27.05
CA LEU A 134 0.76 -3.06 27.22
C LEU A 134 -0.70 -3.54 27.14
N GLU A 135 -1.65 -2.79 27.72
CA GLU A 135 -3.08 -3.09 27.56
C GLU A 135 -3.51 -3.09 26.11
N ALA A 136 -3.14 -2.02 25.37
CA ALA A 136 -3.45 -1.90 23.96
C ALA A 136 -2.77 -3.01 23.14
N PHE A 137 -1.50 -3.34 23.44
CA PHE A 137 -0.76 -4.40 22.77
C PHE A 137 -1.47 -5.75 22.92
N ASN A 138 -1.86 -6.13 24.14
CA ASN A 138 -2.57 -7.37 24.42
C ASN A 138 -3.97 -7.40 23.77
N GLN A 139 -4.74 -6.31 23.83
CA GLN A 139 -6.03 -6.20 23.15
C GLN A 139 -5.93 -6.36 21.62
N ASN A 140 -4.81 -5.93 21.04
CA ASN A 140 -4.59 -5.97 19.60
C ASN A 140 -4.04 -7.32 19.10
N THR A 141 -3.76 -8.30 19.95
CA THR A 141 -3.22 -9.62 19.55
C THR A 141 -4.15 -10.39 18.59
N ASN A 142 -5.47 -10.20 18.72
CA ASN A 142 -6.47 -10.80 17.82
C ASN A 142 -6.54 -10.20 16.42
N LEU A 143 -5.93 -9.02 16.23
CA LEU A 143 -5.83 -8.37 14.93
C LEU A 143 -4.75 -9.05 14.08
N THR A 144 -4.79 -8.82 12.77
CA THR A 144 -3.69 -9.22 11.90
C THR A 144 -2.43 -8.47 12.32
N GLN A 145 -1.35 -9.22 12.62
CA GLN A 145 -0.06 -8.67 12.99
C GLN A 145 0.73 -8.40 11.71
N ILE A 146 0.89 -7.12 11.34
CA ILE A 146 1.53 -6.70 10.09
C ILE A 146 2.92 -6.18 10.39
N PHE A 147 3.95 -6.87 9.89
CA PHE A 147 5.34 -6.54 10.13
C PHE A 147 5.97 -5.82 8.93
N ALA A 148 6.30 -4.54 9.06
CA ALA A 148 6.97 -3.76 8.04
C ALA A 148 8.47 -4.09 8.02
N ALA A 149 8.85 -5.09 7.25
CA ALA A 149 10.22 -5.58 7.12
C ALA A 149 11.07 -4.73 6.15
N GLY A 150 10.51 -4.36 5.00
CA GLY A 150 11.15 -3.52 3.99
C GLY A 150 12.32 -4.18 3.25
N SER A 151 12.66 -5.43 3.56
CA SER A 151 13.61 -6.26 2.84
C SER A 151 13.45 -7.73 3.20
N ARG A 152 13.88 -8.62 2.30
CA ARG A 152 13.89 -10.08 2.53
C ARG A 152 14.62 -10.50 3.81
N ALA A 153 15.75 -9.84 4.11
CA ALA A 153 16.54 -10.17 5.28
C ALA A 153 15.79 -9.84 6.59
N ASN A 154 15.08 -8.73 6.62
CA ASN A 154 14.27 -8.36 7.78
C ASN A 154 12.97 -9.15 7.84
N ALA A 155 12.43 -9.59 6.70
CA ALA A 155 11.30 -10.52 6.66
C ALA A 155 11.62 -11.82 7.41
N ILE A 156 12.75 -12.46 7.07
CA ILE A 156 13.22 -13.67 7.75
C ILE A 156 13.53 -13.43 9.25
N ARG A 157 14.04 -12.22 9.61
CA ARG A 157 14.27 -11.87 11.01
C ARG A 157 12.97 -11.69 11.78
N ALA A 158 11.98 -11.05 11.17
CA ALA A 158 10.66 -10.87 11.75
C ALA A 158 10.00 -12.23 12.03
N ASP A 159 9.99 -13.10 11.03
CA ASP A 159 9.48 -14.45 11.14
C ASP A 159 10.09 -15.22 12.34
N LYS A 160 11.41 -15.25 12.43
CA LYS A 160 12.12 -15.84 13.58
C LYS A 160 11.74 -15.25 14.95
N VAL A 161 11.33 -13.99 15.01
CA VAL A 161 10.81 -13.41 16.26
C VAL A 161 9.38 -13.88 16.48
N GLY A 162 8.55 -13.91 15.45
CA GLY A 162 7.17 -14.39 15.51
C GLY A 162 7.10 -15.84 15.99
N ASP A 163 7.91 -16.73 15.41
CA ASP A 163 7.97 -18.16 15.76
C ASP A 163 8.24 -18.40 17.26
N GLN A 164 8.99 -17.53 17.93
CA GLN A 164 9.28 -17.66 19.36
C GLN A 164 8.05 -17.40 20.24
N PHE A 165 7.03 -16.76 19.71
CA PHE A 165 5.83 -16.35 20.44
C PHE A 165 4.54 -16.88 19.79
N ASP A 166 4.66 -17.87 18.89
CA ASP A 166 3.54 -18.47 18.13
C ASP A 166 2.73 -17.43 17.33
N ILE A 167 3.40 -16.41 16.80
CA ILE A 167 2.77 -15.33 16.04
C ILE A 167 3.15 -15.43 14.57
N GLN A 168 2.15 -15.69 13.72
CA GLN A 168 2.32 -15.62 12.28
C GLN A 168 2.12 -14.18 11.81
N TYR A 169 3.19 -13.54 11.36
CA TYR A 169 3.11 -12.20 10.77
C TYR A 169 2.61 -12.24 9.34
N THR A 170 1.85 -11.20 8.96
CA THR A 170 1.76 -10.76 7.57
C THR A 170 2.90 -9.77 7.33
N ILE A 171 3.72 -10.00 6.32
CA ILE A 171 4.98 -9.27 6.13
C ILE A 171 4.85 -8.24 5.01
N LEU A 172 5.02 -6.97 5.35
CA LEU A 172 5.21 -5.92 4.35
C LEU A 172 6.66 -5.97 3.88
N GLY A 173 6.87 -6.49 2.69
CA GLY A 173 8.16 -6.78 2.10
C GLY A 173 8.86 -5.58 1.47
N GLY A 174 9.96 -5.85 0.79
CA GLY A 174 10.79 -4.85 0.12
C GLY A 174 10.75 -4.87 -1.41
N GLY A 175 10.21 -5.95 -2.00
CA GLY A 175 10.27 -6.21 -3.45
C GLY A 175 11.54 -6.95 -3.88
N ASP A 176 12.33 -7.49 -2.93
CA ASP A 176 13.57 -8.22 -3.11
C ASP A 176 13.47 -9.70 -2.69
N GLU A 177 12.25 -10.21 -2.50
CA GLU A 177 11.97 -11.55 -1.96
C GLU A 177 12.49 -12.65 -2.89
N PHE A 178 12.49 -12.41 -4.22
CA PHE A 178 12.96 -13.35 -5.23
C PHE A 178 14.40 -13.84 -5.01
N GLU A 179 15.26 -13.04 -4.39
CA GLU A 179 16.66 -13.40 -4.15
C GLU A 179 16.85 -14.52 -3.12
N ARG A 180 15.86 -14.76 -2.27
CA ARG A 180 15.86 -15.79 -1.22
C ARG A 180 14.52 -16.50 -1.14
N ILE A 181 13.95 -16.82 -2.29
CA ILE A 181 12.57 -17.29 -2.41
C ILE A 181 12.26 -18.53 -1.54
N GLU A 182 13.18 -19.48 -1.44
CA GLU A 182 13.02 -20.65 -0.56
C GLU A 182 12.94 -20.27 0.92
N ALA A 183 13.77 -19.34 1.37
CA ALA A 183 13.72 -18.87 2.75
C ALA A 183 12.44 -18.05 3.03
N ILE A 184 11.95 -17.32 2.04
CA ILE A 184 10.69 -16.57 2.09
C ILE A 184 9.51 -17.54 2.13
N LYS A 185 9.49 -18.56 1.30
CA LYS A 185 8.45 -19.62 1.32
C LYS A 185 8.40 -20.32 2.69
N ASN A 186 9.54 -20.61 3.27
CA ASN A 186 9.62 -21.29 4.58
C ASN A 186 9.08 -20.46 5.75
N THR A 187 8.87 -19.16 5.60
CA THR A 187 8.21 -18.32 6.62
C THR A 187 6.71 -18.60 6.73
N ASN A 188 6.09 -19.26 5.77
CA ASN A 188 4.64 -19.45 5.65
C ASN A 188 3.82 -18.15 5.77
N ALA A 189 4.45 -16.99 5.62
CA ALA A 189 3.82 -15.69 5.75
C ALA A 189 3.06 -15.29 4.49
N THR A 190 1.98 -14.53 4.67
CA THR A 190 1.39 -13.75 3.58
C THR A 190 2.15 -12.44 3.44
N PHE A 191 2.54 -12.08 2.21
CA PHE A 191 3.31 -10.88 1.94
C PHE A 191 2.43 -9.73 1.45
N ILE A 192 2.88 -8.49 1.71
CA ILE A 192 2.36 -7.26 1.08
C ILE A 192 3.54 -6.65 0.33
N ILE A 193 3.51 -6.70 -0.99
CA ILE A 193 4.66 -6.36 -1.83
C ILE A 193 4.50 -4.98 -2.46
N PRO A 194 5.46 -4.07 -2.28
CA PRO A 194 5.48 -2.80 -2.98
C PRO A 194 5.92 -2.96 -4.43
N ILE A 195 5.23 -2.26 -5.34
CA ILE A 195 5.55 -2.24 -6.77
C ILE A 195 6.27 -0.95 -7.18
N ASN A 196 7.10 -0.41 -6.32
CA ASN A 196 7.93 0.76 -6.57
C ASN A 196 9.26 0.36 -7.23
N PHE A 197 9.21 -0.03 -8.48
CA PHE A 197 10.40 -0.48 -9.20
C PHE A 197 11.42 0.65 -9.39
N PRO A 198 12.73 0.34 -9.32
CA PRO A 198 13.79 1.31 -9.56
C PRO A 198 13.75 1.82 -10.99
N LYS A 199 14.13 3.07 -11.19
CA LYS A 199 14.26 3.64 -12.53
C LYS A 199 15.48 3.06 -13.25
N PRO A 200 15.47 3.06 -14.59
CA PRO A 200 16.67 2.78 -15.37
C PRO A 200 17.82 3.68 -14.95
N TYR A 201 19.02 3.13 -14.93
CA TYR A 201 20.24 3.90 -14.69
C TYR A 201 20.56 4.74 -15.91
N ASP A 202 21.10 5.93 -15.67
CA ASP A 202 21.71 6.76 -16.72
C ASP A 202 23.06 6.15 -17.09
N VAL A 203 23.15 5.68 -18.32
CA VAL A 203 24.36 5.06 -18.90
C VAL A 203 24.91 5.87 -20.08
N GLU A 204 24.36 7.06 -20.34
CA GLU A 204 24.85 7.95 -21.40
C GLU A 204 26.22 8.55 -21.03
N ASP A 205 26.44 8.84 -19.73
CA ASP A 205 27.75 9.23 -19.23
C ASP A 205 28.62 7.99 -18.92
N PRO A 206 29.72 7.78 -19.65
CA PRO A 206 30.63 6.64 -19.45
C PRO A 206 31.19 6.53 -18.02
N PHE A 207 31.40 7.66 -17.33
CA PHE A 207 31.88 7.67 -15.95
C PHE A 207 30.83 7.19 -14.95
N LEU A 208 29.55 7.46 -15.22
CA LEU A 208 28.45 6.94 -14.41
C LEU A 208 28.23 5.45 -14.71
N ALA A 209 28.31 5.06 -15.99
CA ALA A 209 28.15 3.67 -16.41
C ALA A 209 29.23 2.76 -15.78
N ASP A 210 30.50 3.21 -15.74
CA ASP A 210 31.62 2.44 -15.17
C ASP A 210 31.48 2.22 -13.63
N ARG A 211 30.69 3.04 -12.94
CA ARG A 211 30.43 2.92 -11.50
C ARG A 211 29.24 2.01 -11.15
N LEU A 212 28.52 1.52 -12.15
CA LEU A 212 27.37 0.66 -11.90
C LEU A 212 27.82 -0.74 -11.50
N GLU A 213 27.42 -1.13 -10.30
CA GLU A 213 27.68 -2.48 -9.81
C GLU A 213 26.71 -3.47 -10.46
N LEU A 214 27.22 -4.66 -10.77
CA LEU A 214 26.44 -5.76 -11.36
C LEU A 214 25.23 -6.11 -10.48
N GLU A 215 25.38 -6.07 -9.16
CA GLU A 215 24.30 -6.32 -8.20
C GLU A 215 23.14 -5.33 -8.40
N SER A 216 23.44 -4.04 -8.50
CA SER A 216 22.43 -2.98 -8.72
C SER A 216 21.71 -3.15 -10.06
N MET A 217 22.43 -3.53 -11.12
CA MET A 217 21.82 -3.79 -12.43
C MET A 217 20.92 -5.04 -12.41
N ARG A 218 21.35 -6.10 -11.72
CA ARG A 218 20.53 -7.31 -11.53
C ARG A 218 19.27 -7.02 -10.75
N GLU A 219 19.37 -6.30 -9.65
CA GLU A 219 18.23 -5.88 -8.84
C GLU A 219 17.22 -5.08 -9.67
N TRP A 220 17.70 -4.08 -10.42
CA TRP A 220 16.85 -3.29 -11.30
C TRP A 220 16.11 -4.16 -12.32
N ASN A 221 16.82 -5.07 -12.97
CA ASN A 221 16.28 -5.93 -14.02
C ASN A 221 15.28 -6.95 -13.47
N GLN A 222 15.51 -7.50 -12.27
CA GLN A 222 14.73 -8.60 -11.71
C GLN A 222 13.58 -8.17 -10.79
N ARG A 223 13.61 -6.95 -10.27
CA ARG A 223 12.55 -6.47 -9.37
C ARG A 223 11.12 -6.60 -9.93
N PRO A 224 10.85 -6.32 -11.20
CA PRO A 224 9.51 -6.53 -11.75
C PRO A 224 9.07 -7.98 -11.76
N ALA A 225 10.03 -8.95 -11.82
CA ALA A 225 9.76 -10.38 -11.78
C ALA A 225 9.53 -10.94 -10.34
N ASN A 226 9.68 -10.11 -9.29
CA ASN A 226 9.50 -10.58 -7.92
C ASN A 226 8.12 -11.19 -7.67
N LEU A 227 7.06 -10.59 -8.22
CA LEU A 227 5.69 -11.07 -8.04
C LEU A 227 5.46 -12.42 -8.72
N SER A 228 6.02 -12.61 -9.92
CA SER A 228 5.95 -13.91 -10.61
C SER A 228 6.78 -14.99 -9.89
N ALA A 229 7.90 -14.62 -9.25
CA ALA A 229 8.66 -15.54 -8.42
C ALA A 229 7.88 -15.99 -7.19
N LEU A 230 7.13 -15.11 -6.54
CA LEU A 230 6.24 -15.44 -5.42
C LEU A 230 5.09 -16.35 -5.90
N GLU A 231 4.42 -16.03 -7.02
CA GLU A 231 3.37 -16.85 -7.60
C GLU A 231 3.87 -18.26 -7.91
N ASN A 232 4.99 -18.41 -8.61
CA ASN A 232 5.57 -19.70 -8.99
C ASN A 232 5.98 -20.57 -7.80
N ASN A 233 6.19 -19.97 -6.64
CA ASN A 233 6.53 -20.66 -5.40
C ASN A 233 5.34 -20.77 -4.43
N GLU A 234 4.13 -20.40 -4.86
CA GLU A 234 2.89 -20.48 -4.07
C GLU A 234 2.94 -19.66 -2.78
N VAL A 235 3.74 -18.58 -2.75
CA VAL A 235 3.78 -17.65 -1.63
C VAL A 235 2.64 -16.66 -1.77
N PRO A 236 1.67 -16.59 -0.85
CA PRO A 236 0.52 -15.69 -0.98
C PRO A 236 0.96 -14.23 -0.78
N PHE A 237 0.47 -13.33 -1.64
CA PHE A 237 0.81 -11.92 -1.53
C PHE A 237 -0.32 -10.97 -1.93
N ALA A 238 -0.31 -9.79 -1.34
CA ALA A 238 -1.06 -8.61 -1.76
C ALA A 238 -0.11 -7.57 -2.34
N ILE A 239 -0.63 -6.67 -3.17
CA ILE A 239 0.14 -5.58 -3.78
C ILE A 239 -0.13 -4.27 -3.05
N THR A 240 0.92 -3.46 -2.81
CA THR A 240 0.80 -2.13 -2.23
C THR A 240 1.44 -1.05 -3.09
N MET A 241 0.85 0.14 -3.02
CA MET A 241 1.40 1.36 -3.65
C MET A 241 2.46 2.05 -2.78
N GLN A 242 2.89 1.44 -1.67
CA GLN A 242 3.89 2.05 -0.79
C GLN A 242 5.18 2.34 -1.57
N GLY A 243 5.70 3.56 -1.40
CA GLY A 243 6.92 4.01 -2.08
C GLY A 243 6.72 4.55 -3.51
N LEU A 244 5.54 4.41 -4.11
CA LEU A 244 5.24 5.04 -5.39
C LEU A 244 5.21 6.56 -5.27
N LYS A 245 5.94 7.25 -6.15
CA LYS A 245 5.97 8.73 -6.20
C LYS A 245 4.68 9.32 -6.78
N SER A 246 4.00 8.57 -7.63
CA SER A 246 2.74 8.97 -8.26
C SER A 246 1.78 7.79 -8.37
N PRO A 247 0.48 7.97 -8.07
CA PRO A 247 -0.52 6.95 -8.31
C PRO A 247 -0.56 6.45 -9.76
N LYS A 248 -0.25 7.31 -10.73
CA LYS A 248 -0.23 6.96 -12.17
C LYS A 248 0.75 5.84 -12.53
N SER A 249 1.84 5.69 -11.77
CA SER A 249 2.81 4.61 -11.98
C SER A 249 2.28 3.23 -11.55
N PHE A 250 1.16 3.18 -10.83
CA PHE A 250 0.60 1.93 -10.33
C PHE A 250 0.27 0.94 -11.44
N LYS A 251 -0.55 1.37 -12.40
CA LYS A 251 -0.95 0.52 -13.53
C LYS A 251 0.26 0.12 -14.38
N THR A 252 1.15 1.06 -14.70
CA THR A 252 2.36 0.78 -15.48
C THR A 252 3.23 -0.28 -14.81
N ASN A 253 3.43 -0.21 -13.49
CA ASN A 253 4.26 -1.16 -12.77
C ASN A 253 3.59 -2.54 -12.64
N ILE A 254 2.26 -2.62 -12.51
CA ILE A 254 1.54 -3.90 -12.59
C ILE A 254 1.71 -4.54 -13.97
N LEU A 255 1.56 -3.77 -15.04
CA LEU A 255 1.75 -4.27 -16.40
C LEU A 255 3.17 -4.78 -16.61
N SER A 256 4.18 -4.06 -16.11
CA SER A 256 5.57 -4.52 -16.14
C SER A 256 5.76 -5.84 -15.38
N ALA A 257 5.12 -6.03 -14.23
CA ALA A 257 5.17 -7.31 -13.52
C ALA A 257 4.49 -8.45 -14.30
N ILE A 258 3.39 -8.17 -15.00
CA ILE A 258 2.71 -9.14 -15.87
C ILE A 258 3.58 -9.50 -17.07
N GLU A 259 4.25 -8.53 -17.68
CA GLU A 259 5.24 -8.77 -18.75
C GLU A 259 6.40 -9.65 -18.28
N GLN A 260 6.74 -9.61 -16.98
CA GLN A 260 7.76 -10.45 -16.33
C GLN A 260 7.18 -11.75 -15.73
N GLY A 261 5.98 -12.16 -16.15
CA GLY A 261 5.44 -13.49 -15.90
C GLY A 261 4.41 -13.59 -14.78
N LEU A 262 4.00 -12.50 -14.14
CA LEU A 262 2.87 -12.52 -13.22
C LEU A 262 1.57 -12.78 -13.99
N SER A 263 0.76 -13.75 -13.56
CA SER A 263 -0.54 -13.99 -14.17
C SER A 263 -1.55 -12.88 -13.83
N LYS A 264 -2.41 -12.52 -14.81
CA LYS A 264 -3.50 -11.54 -14.59
C LYS A 264 -4.45 -11.98 -13.47
N SER A 265 -4.68 -13.29 -13.33
CA SER A 265 -5.53 -13.85 -12.29
C SER A 265 -4.95 -13.64 -10.89
N GLU A 266 -3.64 -13.86 -10.72
CA GLU A 266 -2.97 -13.66 -9.44
C GLU A 266 -2.83 -12.16 -9.12
N ALA A 267 -2.53 -11.33 -10.13
CA ALA A 267 -2.56 -9.87 -9.97
C ALA A 267 -3.92 -9.38 -9.45
N LEU A 268 -5.03 -9.91 -9.99
CA LEU A 268 -6.38 -9.55 -9.52
C LEU A 268 -6.62 -10.02 -8.08
N LYS A 269 -6.23 -11.24 -7.72
CA LYS A 269 -6.34 -11.74 -6.34
C LYS A 269 -5.51 -10.90 -5.37
N ALA A 270 -4.28 -10.56 -5.74
CA ALA A 270 -3.38 -9.74 -4.96
C ALA A 270 -3.89 -8.30 -4.71
N LEU A 271 -4.81 -7.84 -5.55
CA LEU A 271 -5.46 -6.52 -5.43
C LEU A 271 -6.84 -6.57 -4.75
N THR A 272 -7.45 -7.74 -4.61
CA THR A 272 -8.84 -7.89 -4.14
C THR A 272 -8.97 -8.86 -2.97
N THR A 273 -8.91 -10.16 -3.23
CA THR A 273 -9.22 -11.20 -2.24
C THR A 273 -8.14 -11.35 -1.18
N VAL A 274 -6.86 -11.30 -1.55
CA VAL A 274 -5.77 -11.43 -0.58
C VAL A 274 -5.74 -10.26 0.41
N PRO A 275 -5.83 -8.97 0.00
CA PRO A 275 -5.98 -7.87 0.96
C PRO A 275 -7.17 -8.01 1.89
N ALA A 276 -8.32 -8.49 1.38
CA ALA A 276 -9.52 -8.71 2.18
C ALA A 276 -9.29 -9.78 3.26
N GLN A 277 -8.61 -10.88 2.91
CA GLN A 277 -8.21 -11.93 3.83
C GLN A 277 -7.25 -11.43 4.91
N ILE A 278 -6.21 -10.67 4.53
CA ILE A 278 -5.26 -10.05 5.46
C ILE A 278 -6.00 -9.18 6.49
N LEU A 279 -6.98 -8.40 6.03
CA LEU A 279 -7.76 -7.51 6.88
C LEU A 279 -8.93 -8.20 7.59
N LYS A 280 -9.09 -9.51 7.41
CA LYS A 280 -10.20 -10.32 7.96
C LYS A 280 -11.57 -9.68 7.69
N ASN A 281 -11.77 -9.14 6.49
CA ASN A 281 -13.00 -8.45 6.08
C ASN A 281 -13.59 -9.10 4.83
N ASP A 282 -14.65 -9.89 5.01
CA ASP A 282 -15.34 -10.65 3.98
C ASP A 282 -16.31 -9.82 3.11
N LYS A 283 -16.59 -8.57 3.55
CA LYS A 283 -17.49 -7.65 2.81
C LYS A 283 -16.81 -6.86 1.71
N VAL A 284 -15.50 -7.02 1.54
CA VAL A 284 -14.70 -6.33 0.52
C VAL A 284 -13.90 -7.32 -0.33
N GLY A 285 -13.37 -6.89 -1.46
CA GLY A 285 -12.54 -7.70 -2.34
C GLY A 285 -13.30 -8.77 -3.14
N ASN A 286 -14.63 -8.72 -3.16
CA ASN A 286 -15.47 -9.65 -3.91
C ASN A 286 -16.82 -9.01 -4.29
N LEU A 287 -17.57 -9.65 -5.20
CA LEU A 287 -18.90 -9.22 -5.67
C LEU A 287 -20.03 -10.14 -5.18
N LYS A 288 -19.89 -10.75 -4.00
CA LYS A 288 -20.90 -11.65 -3.44
C LYS A 288 -22.07 -10.86 -2.86
N LYS A 289 -23.25 -11.50 -2.77
CA LYS A 289 -24.41 -10.92 -2.08
C LYS A 289 -24.05 -10.63 -0.61
N GLY A 290 -24.28 -9.41 -0.17
CA GLY A 290 -23.95 -8.93 1.18
C GLY A 290 -22.63 -8.21 1.30
N SER A 291 -21.79 -8.22 0.26
CA SER A 291 -20.58 -7.40 0.19
C SER A 291 -20.91 -5.94 -0.14
N PHE A 292 -20.01 -5.04 0.20
CA PHE A 292 -20.14 -3.65 -0.23
C PHE A 292 -20.03 -3.56 -1.75
N ALA A 293 -20.80 -2.67 -2.35
CA ALA A 293 -20.73 -2.36 -3.77
C ALA A 293 -19.45 -1.54 -4.07
N ASN A 294 -18.32 -2.25 -4.11
CA ASN A 294 -16.99 -1.71 -4.45
C ASN A 294 -16.53 -2.40 -5.73
N PHE A 295 -16.65 -1.72 -6.84
CA PHE A 295 -16.23 -2.23 -8.15
C PHE A 295 -15.92 -1.09 -9.11
N MET A 296 -15.19 -1.38 -10.16
CA MET A 296 -14.90 -0.44 -11.24
C MET A 296 -15.46 -0.96 -12.57
N ILE A 297 -15.79 -0.04 -13.44
CA ILE A 297 -16.14 -0.30 -14.84
C ILE A 297 -15.02 0.27 -15.69
N THR A 298 -14.46 -0.55 -16.56
CA THR A 298 -13.33 -0.21 -17.42
C THR A 298 -13.69 -0.31 -18.89
N SER A 299 -12.95 0.37 -19.75
CA SER A 299 -13.15 0.35 -21.20
C SER A 299 -12.75 -0.98 -21.86
N GLY A 300 -12.04 -1.84 -21.14
CA GLY A 300 -11.55 -3.15 -21.55
C GLY A 300 -10.95 -3.90 -20.38
N ASP A 301 -10.12 -4.90 -20.64
CA ASP A 301 -9.38 -5.59 -19.58
C ASP A 301 -8.49 -4.60 -18.84
N PHE A 302 -8.63 -4.49 -17.51
CA PHE A 302 -7.86 -3.55 -16.68
C PHE A 302 -6.35 -3.73 -16.86
N PHE A 303 -5.91 -4.96 -17.10
CA PHE A 303 -4.51 -5.32 -17.31
C PHE A 303 -4.04 -5.15 -18.77
N GLU A 304 -4.65 -4.23 -19.49
CA GLU A 304 -4.20 -3.77 -20.81
C GLU A 304 -3.83 -2.29 -20.75
N SER A 305 -2.81 -1.90 -21.53
CA SER A 305 -2.25 -0.55 -21.50
C SER A 305 -3.26 0.53 -21.88
N ASN A 306 -4.15 0.24 -22.83
CA ASN A 306 -5.17 1.13 -23.36
C ASN A 306 -6.47 1.17 -22.55
N ALA A 307 -6.66 0.26 -21.57
CA ALA A 307 -7.86 0.25 -20.75
C ALA A 307 -7.84 1.43 -19.75
N THR A 308 -8.96 2.10 -19.62
CA THR A 308 -9.20 3.21 -18.69
C THR A 308 -10.32 2.89 -17.71
N VAL A 309 -10.27 3.47 -16.51
CA VAL A 309 -11.36 3.38 -15.54
C VAL A 309 -12.42 4.41 -15.94
N LEU A 310 -13.60 3.93 -16.32
CA LEU A 310 -14.73 4.76 -16.72
C LEU A 310 -15.51 5.22 -15.49
N GLU A 311 -15.81 4.28 -14.61
CA GLU A 311 -16.53 4.51 -13.37
C GLU A 311 -15.92 3.69 -12.24
N HIS A 312 -15.98 4.25 -11.04
CA HIS A 312 -15.62 3.53 -9.83
C HIS A 312 -16.75 3.68 -8.80
N TRP A 313 -17.23 2.56 -8.30
CA TRP A 313 -18.27 2.50 -7.28
C TRP A 313 -17.62 2.16 -5.95
N VAL A 314 -17.87 3.00 -4.95
CA VAL A 314 -17.34 2.82 -3.60
C VAL A 314 -18.49 2.87 -2.60
N ARG A 315 -18.76 1.77 -1.93
CA ARG A 315 -19.91 1.59 -1.03
C ARG A 315 -21.25 1.97 -1.66
N GLY A 316 -21.38 1.77 -2.98
CA GLY A 316 -22.56 2.14 -3.73
C GLY A 316 -22.59 3.59 -4.24
N SER A 317 -21.64 4.43 -3.82
CA SER A 317 -21.46 5.78 -4.40
C SER A 317 -20.76 5.70 -5.74
N ARG A 318 -21.37 6.27 -6.78
CA ARG A 318 -20.86 6.28 -8.15
C ARG A 318 -19.92 7.46 -8.38
N HIS A 319 -18.73 7.19 -8.89
CA HIS A 319 -17.76 8.19 -9.31
C HIS A 319 -17.45 8.01 -10.79
N ILE A 320 -17.75 9.02 -11.62
CA ILE A 320 -17.58 8.99 -13.07
C ILE A 320 -16.27 9.71 -13.41
N PHE A 321 -15.39 9.04 -14.16
CA PHE A 321 -14.13 9.57 -14.66
C PHE A 321 -14.17 9.80 -16.17
N GLU A 322 -14.92 8.98 -16.89
CA GLU A 322 -15.20 9.15 -18.31
C GLU A 322 -16.70 9.12 -18.57
N ASP A 323 -17.24 10.20 -19.11
CA ASP A 323 -18.65 10.23 -19.49
C ASP A 323 -18.85 9.52 -20.84
N LEU A 324 -19.45 8.34 -20.79
CA LEU A 324 -19.72 7.53 -21.96
C LEU A 324 -20.79 8.17 -22.86
N THR A 325 -21.63 9.06 -22.33
CA THR A 325 -22.67 9.76 -23.08
C THR A 325 -22.10 10.89 -23.92
N GLN A 326 -20.92 11.40 -23.59
CA GLN A 326 -20.24 12.42 -24.36
C GLN A 326 -19.83 11.86 -25.72
N LYS A 327 -20.35 12.42 -26.78
CA LYS A 327 -19.97 12.04 -28.15
C LYS A 327 -18.53 12.50 -28.41
N ASP A 328 -17.73 11.65 -29.02
CA ASP A 328 -16.43 12.04 -29.54
C ASP A 328 -16.63 12.88 -30.78
N ILE A 329 -16.25 14.16 -30.69
CA ILE A 329 -16.35 15.11 -31.80
C ILE A 329 -15.01 15.39 -32.47
N ARG A 330 -13.96 14.62 -32.12
CA ARG A 330 -12.65 14.76 -32.77
C ARG A 330 -12.72 14.29 -34.21
N GLY A 331 -12.00 15.01 -35.06
CA GLY A 331 -11.94 14.70 -36.47
C GLY A 331 -11.70 15.95 -37.31
N THR A 332 -11.64 15.75 -38.60
CA THR A 332 -11.53 16.83 -39.59
C THR A 332 -12.90 17.06 -40.23
N TYR A 333 -13.38 18.27 -40.09
CA TYR A 333 -14.69 18.69 -40.64
C TYR A 333 -14.46 19.73 -41.72
N SER A 334 -15.12 19.61 -42.83
CA SER A 334 -15.15 20.63 -43.88
C SER A 334 -16.47 21.39 -43.82
N PHE A 335 -16.39 22.71 -43.68
CA PHE A 335 -17.52 23.61 -43.84
C PHE A 335 -17.47 24.22 -45.21
N ILE A 336 -18.54 24.01 -45.98
CA ILE A 336 -18.67 24.58 -47.30
C ILE A 336 -19.67 25.73 -47.21
N ALA A 337 -19.21 26.96 -47.39
CA ALA A 337 -20.03 28.15 -47.57
C ALA A 337 -19.99 28.55 -49.04
N GLU A 338 -20.95 29.29 -49.51
CA GLU A 338 -21.26 29.52 -50.96
C GLU A 338 -20.04 29.72 -51.87
N ASN A 339 -18.91 30.28 -51.40
CA ASN A 339 -17.70 30.47 -52.17
C ASN A 339 -16.38 30.08 -51.44
N ASP A 340 -16.45 29.59 -50.16
CA ASP A 340 -15.29 29.26 -49.37
C ASP A 340 -15.43 27.91 -48.73
N SER A 341 -14.32 27.19 -48.58
CA SER A 341 -14.25 25.95 -47.78
C SER A 341 -13.31 26.16 -46.58
N LEU A 342 -13.83 25.96 -45.40
CA LEU A 342 -13.06 26.00 -44.17
C LEU A 342 -12.82 24.57 -43.65
N ILE A 343 -11.61 24.27 -43.21
CA ILE A 343 -11.28 23.01 -42.58
C ILE A 343 -11.16 23.28 -41.08
N LEU A 344 -12.05 22.61 -40.33
CA LEU A 344 -12.00 22.58 -38.86
C LEU A 344 -11.42 21.25 -38.41
N GLU A 345 -10.28 21.29 -37.78
CA GLU A 345 -9.67 20.12 -37.17
C GLU A 345 -9.89 20.14 -35.65
N ILE A 346 -10.55 19.12 -35.13
CA ILE A 346 -10.75 18.96 -33.68
C ILE A 346 -9.85 17.85 -33.18
N ASN A 347 -8.83 18.23 -32.44
CA ASN A 347 -7.81 17.37 -31.84
C ASN A 347 -7.95 17.33 -30.30
N GLY A 348 -6.93 16.83 -29.58
CA GLY A 348 -6.91 16.75 -28.13
C GLY A 348 -7.54 15.48 -27.58
N SER A 349 -8.06 15.53 -26.37
CA SER A 349 -8.79 14.39 -25.77
C SER A 349 -10.30 14.53 -25.95
N LYS A 350 -11.03 13.40 -25.90
CA LYS A 350 -12.51 13.39 -25.97
C LYS A 350 -13.17 14.39 -24.99
N HIS A 351 -12.57 14.56 -23.80
CA HIS A 351 -13.09 15.45 -22.75
C HIS A 351 -12.54 16.88 -22.80
N LYS A 352 -11.48 17.12 -23.60
CA LYS A 352 -10.89 18.44 -23.84
C LYS A 352 -10.53 18.55 -25.31
N PRO A 353 -11.53 18.64 -26.18
CA PRO A 353 -11.27 18.84 -27.59
C PRO A 353 -10.65 20.22 -27.80
N LEU A 354 -9.63 20.26 -28.63
CA LEU A 354 -8.96 21.48 -29.09
C LEU A 354 -9.27 21.67 -30.55
N SER A 355 -9.85 22.81 -30.92
CA SER A 355 -10.12 23.13 -32.30
C SER A 355 -9.09 24.03 -32.91
N LEU A 356 -8.64 23.68 -34.11
CA LEU A 356 -7.83 24.52 -34.98
C LEU A 356 -8.63 24.80 -36.24
N ILE A 357 -8.80 26.07 -36.59
CA ILE A 357 -9.45 26.48 -37.84
C ILE A 357 -8.32 26.92 -38.77
N HIS A 358 -8.22 26.23 -39.90
CA HIS A 358 -7.38 26.67 -41.03
C HIS A 358 -8.26 27.38 -42.04
N ILE A 359 -7.97 28.65 -42.27
CA ILE A 359 -8.61 29.50 -43.28
C ILE A 359 -7.77 29.46 -44.53
#